data_db98ecf3262416d4831bcc1a78ac7f48
#
_entry.id   db98ecf3262416d4831bcc1a78ac7f48
#
_cell.length_a   1.000
_cell.length_b   1.000
_cell.length_c   1.000
_cell.angle_alpha   90.00
_cell.angle_beta   90.00
_cell.angle_gamma   90.00
#
_symmetry.space_group_name_H-M   'P 1'
#
loop_
_entity.id
_entity.type
_entity.pdbx_description
1 polymer ?
#
loop_
_entity_poly.entity_id
_entity_poly.type
_entity_poly.pdbx_seq_one_letter_code
_entity_poly.pdbx_strand_id
1 'polypeptide(L)'
;MARSAERVWSPVEVERVGQVLRDFVPQNRALGLEVVRMESREVWTKLPWNPHLVGDPVRGLLHGGALATLVDATCGLAIMARLDRAASIATIDLRVDHLRAAPPGAPVYAWASCFRVTRSVCFVRGGASSVLPAPGQTPPDESLIVAATGTFARKRA
;
A
#
# COMPACT_ATOMS: atom_id res chain seq x y z
N MET A 1 -27.95 -7.69 -5.66
CA MET A 1 -26.95 -6.62 -5.55
C MET A 1 -26.06 -6.69 -6.78
N ALA A 2 -26.14 -5.68 -7.67
CA ALA A 2 -25.33 -5.63 -8.88
C ALA A 2 -23.84 -5.60 -8.49
N ARG A 3 -23.04 -6.49 -9.06
CA ARG A 3 -21.56 -6.39 -9.01
C ARG A 3 -21.21 -5.08 -9.70
N SER A 4 -20.78 -4.08 -8.95
CA SER A 4 -20.14 -2.90 -9.54
C SER A 4 -19.03 -3.41 -10.45
N ALA A 5 -19.06 -2.98 -11.73
CA ALA A 5 -18.00 -3.30 -12.68
C ALA A 5 -16.65 -2.95 -12.04
N GLU A 6 -15.68 -3.85 -12.18
CA GLU A 6 -14.35 -3.63 -11.61
C GLU A 6 -13.72 -2.42 -12.33
N ARG A 7 -13.60 -1.31 -11.59
CA ARG A 7 -12.96 -0.11 -12.11
C ARG A 7 -11.45 -0.32 -12.15
N VAL A 8 -10.86 -0.09 -13.29
CA VAL A 8 -9.42 0.07 -13.48
C VAL A 8 -9.14 1.56 -13.68
N TRP A 9 -8.23 2.11 -12.93
CA TRP A 9 -7.87 3.51 -12.98
C TRP A 9 -6.87 3.75 -14.10
N SER A 10 -7.09 4.82 -14.88
CA SER A 10 -6.14 5.20 -15.93
C SER A 10 -4.81 5.67 -15.35
N PRO A 11 -3.70 5.62 -16.11
CA PRO A 11 -2.40 6.10 -15.64
C PRO A 11 -2.44 7.56 -15.14
N VAL A 12 -3.23 8.42 -15.76
CA VAL A 12 -3.39 9.83 -15.36
C VAL A 12 -4.10 9.94 -14.01
N GLU A 13 -5.13 9.13 -13.77
CA GLU A 13 -5.82 9.09 -12.47
C GLU A 13 -4.91 8.55 -11.37
N VAL A 14 -4.12 7.51 -11.66
CA VAL A 14 -3.14 6.93 -10.73
C VAL A 14 -2.11 7.97 -10.34
N GLU A 15 -1.54 8.71 -11.29
CA GLU A 15 -0.57 9.78 -11.02
C GLU A 15 -1.20 10.89 -10.17
N ARG A 16 -2.43 11.32 -10.48
CA ARG A 16 -3.15 12.33 -9.70
C ARG A 16 -3.38 11.88 -8.25
N VAL A 17 -3.78 10.63 -8.04
CA VAL A 17 -3.94 10.06 -6.70
C VAL A 17 -2.61 10.02 -5.97
N GLY A 18 -1.53 9.65 -6.65
CA GLY A 18 -0.17 9.67 -6.10
C GLY A 18 0.28 11.05 -5.64
N GLN A 19 0.01 12.09 -6.44
CA GLN A 19 0.29 13.49 -6.07
C GLN A 19 -0.50 13.89 -4.82
N VAL A 20 -1.81 13.65 -4.81
CA VAL A 20 -2.67 13.94 -3.65
C VAL A 20 -2.16 13.21 -2.40
N LEU A 21 -1.79 11.93 -2.51
CA LEU A 21 -1.29 11.14 -1.39
C LEU A 21 -0.01 11.74 -0.78
N ARG A 22 0.90 12.26 -1.61
CA ARG A 22 2.13 12.92 -1.16
C ARG A 22 1.88 14.33 -0.62
N ASP A 23 0.99 15.09 -1.23
CA ASP A 23 0.74 16.49 -0.86
C ASP A 23 0.00 16.60 0.48
N PHE A 24 -0.98 15.72 0.73
CA PHE A 24 -1.78 15.75 1.96
C PHE A 24 -1.13 14.99 3.12
N VAL A 25 -0.20 14.06 2.86
CA VAL A 25 0.46 13.27 3.90
C VAL A 25 1.97 13.50 3.85
N PRO A 26 2.51 14.42 4.69
CA PRO A 26 3.94 14.74 4.70
C PRO A 26 4.85 13.53 4.84
N GLN A 27 4.44 12.52 5.62
CA GLN A 27 5.18 11.27 5.80
C GLN A 27 5.33 10.50 4.47
N ASN A 28 4.28 10.42 3.66
CA ASN A 28 4.34 9.74 2.37
C ASN A 28 5.27 10.45 1.39
N ARG A 29 5.28 11.79 1.44
CA ARG A 29 6.23 12.60 0.67
C ARG A 29 7.66 12.38 1.11
N ALA A 30 7.92 12.37 2.43
CA ALA A 30 9.26 12.15 2.98
C ALA A 30 9.82 10.77 2.60
N LEU A 31 8.96 9.75 2.52
CA LEU A 31 9.32 8.41 2.07
C LEU A 31 9.44 8.29 0.54
N GLY A 32 8.96 9.26 -0.22
CA GLY A 32 8.92 9.20 -1.68
C GLY A 32 7.95 8.14 -2.22
N LEU A 33 6.82 7.89 -1.53
CA LEU A 33 5.85 6.89 -1.95
C LEU A 33 5.26 7.22 -3.31
N GLU A 34 5.17 6.21 -4.18
CA GLU A 34 4.56 6.29 -5.50
C GLU A 34 3.37 5.32 -5.58
N VAL A 35 2.28 5.75 -6.23
CA VAL A 35 1.18 4.85 -6.61
C VAL A 35 1.50 4.33 -8.00
N VAL A 36 1.55 3.01 -8.17
CA VAL A 36 1.95 2.40 -9.44
C VAL A 36 0.80 1.70 -10.17
N ARG A 37 -0.22 1.23 -9.43
CA ARG A 37 -1.41 0.61 -10.03
C ARG A 37 -2.60 0.71 -9.07
N MET A 38 -3.78 0.99 -9.62
CA MET A 38 -5.04 1.01 -8.87
C MET A 38 -6.13 0.28 -9.63
N GLU A 39 -6.77 -0.62 -8.91
CA GLU A 39 -7.97 -1.34 -9.33
C GLU A 39 -8.98 -1.27 -8.18
N SER A 40 -10.25 -1.52 -8.43
CA SER A 40 -11.29 -1.43 -7.39
C SER A 40 -11.09 -2.42 -6.23
N ARG A 41 -10.28 -3.46 -6.45
CA ARG A 41 -10.02 -4.50 -5.45
C ARG A 41 -8.58 -4.54 -4.95
N GLU A 42 -7.66 -3.97 -5.71
CA GLU A 42 -6.24 -4.04 -5.37
C GLU A 42 -5.52 -2.76 -5.79
N VAL A 43 -4.63 -2.31 -4.93
CA VAL A 43 -3.78 -1.14 -5.16
C VAL A 43 -2.34 -1.55 -4.95
N TRP A 44 -1.46 -1.03 -5.79
CA TRP A 44 -0.03 -1.20 -5.69
C TRP A 44 0.68 0.14 -5.54
N THR A 45 1.60 0.21 -4.60
CA THR A 45 2.47 1.35 -4.35
C THR A 45 3.92 0.91 -4.40
N LYS A 46 4.83 1.88 -4.50
CA LYS A 46 6.28 1.67 -4.54
C LYS A 46 6.95 2.56 -3.52
N LEU A 47 7.87 2.01 -2.78
CA LEU A 47 8.85 2.71 -1.96
C LEU A 47 10.19 2.66 -2.70
N PRO A 48 10.70 3.77 -3.25
CA PRO A 48 12.05 3.82 -3.79
C PRO A 48 13.06 3.56 -2.67
N TRP A 49 14.14 2.86 -3.00
CA TRP A 49 15.24 2.74 -2.05
C TRP A 49 15.88 4.11 -1.82
N ASN A 50 16.13 4.45 -0.56
CA ASN A 50 16.75 5.70 -0.17
C ASN A 50 17.67 5.45 1.03
N PRO A 51 18.92 5.95 1.03
CA PRO A 51 19.86 5.76 2.15
C PRO A 51 19.32 6.31 3.48
N HIS A 52 18.46 7.33 3.47
CA HIS A 52 17.81 7.85 4.69
C HIS A 52 16.78 6.90 5.30
N LEU A 53 16.36 5.87 4.59
CA LEU A 53 15.42 4.85 5.07
C LEU A 53 16.11 3.57 5.55
N VAL A 54 17.46 3.54 5.52
CA VAL A 54 18.25 2.39 5.92
C VAL A 54 18.27 2.26 7.44
N GLY A 55 17.92 1.08 7.94
CA GLY A 55 17.99 0.72 9.35
C GLY A 55 19.23 -0.08 9.72
N ASP A 56 19.83 -0.76 8.74
CA ASP A 56 21.11 -1.47 8.88
C ASP A 56 22.10 -0.95 7.84
N PRO A 57 22.95 0.01 8.22
CA PRO A 57 23.89 0.64 7.28
C PRO A 57 25.00 -0.30 6.80
N VAL A 58 25.30 -1.36 7.53
CA VAL A 58 26.33 -2.34 7.13
C VAL A 58 25.86 -3.17 5.93
N ARG A 59 24.59 -3.56 5.93
CA ARG A 59 23.99 -4.37 4.87
C ARG A 59 23.14 -3.56 3.88
N GLY A 60 22.93 -2.27 4.12
CA GLY A 60 22.10 -1.40 3.28
C GLY A 60 20.61 -1.74 3.33
N LEU A 61 20.13 -2.37 4.42
CA LEU A 61 18.77 -2.85 4.55
C LEU A 61 17.84 -1.74 5.02
N LEU A 62 16.65 -1.64 4.41
CA LEU A 62 15.61 -0.70 4.81
C LEU A 62 15.12 -0.99 6.23
N HIS A 63 14.84 0.09 6.98
CA HIS A 63 14.23 0.00 8.29
C HIS A 63 12.81 -0.55 8.21
N GLY A 64 12.45 -1.51 9.08
CA GLY A 64 11.13 -2.13 9.10
C GLY A 64 9.96 -1.14 9.26
N GLY A 65 10.20 -0.02 9.95
CA GLY A 65 9.23 1.08 10.08
C GLY A 65 8.88 1.75 8.74
N ALA A 66 9.83 1.86 7.80
CA ALA A 66 9.55 2.36 6.46
C ALA A 66 8.63 1.40 5.69
N LEU A 67 8.86 0.09 5.83
CA LEU A 67 8.00 -0.95 5.24
C LEU A 67 6.60 -0.97 5.86
N ALA A 68 6.50 -0.80 7.19
CA ALA A 68 5.21 -0.71 7.87
C ALA A 68 4.41 0.51 7.41
N THR A 69 5.05 1.68 7.28
CA THR A 69 4.41 2.90 6.76
C THR A 69 3.96 2.73 5.30
N LEU A 70 4.78 2.11 4.46
CA LEU A 70 4.43 1.79 3.08
C LEU A 70 3.14 0.96 3.03
N VAL A 71 3.07 -0.12 3.80
CA VAL A 71 1.92 -1.03 3.84
C VAL A 71 0.67 -0.35 4.41
N ASP A 72 0.80 0.44 5.47
CA ASP A 72 -0.31 1.21 6.07
C ASP A 72 -0.92 2.18 5.06
N ALA A 73 -0.09 2.97 4.38
CA ALA A 73 -0.52 3.91 3.34
C ALA A 73 -1.22 3.18 2.17
N THR A 74 -0.69 2.02 1.76
CA THR A 74 -1.28 1.20 0.69
C THR A 74 -2.64 0.64 1.11
N CYS A 75 -2.78 0.18 2.36
CA CYS A 75 -4.06 -0.28 2.92
C CYS A 75 -5.11 0.85 2.93
N GLY A 76 -4.73 2.05 3.35
CA GLY A 76 -5.59 3.23 3.30
C GLY A 76 -6.06 3.55 1.88
N LEU A 77 -5.15 3.49 0.92
CA LEU A 77 -5.45 3.74 -0.48
C LEU A 77 -6.38 2.67 -1.08
N ALA A 78 -6.20 1.40 -0.71
CA ALA A 78 -7.09 0.31 -1.12
C ALA A 78 -8.53 0.49 -0.61
N ILE A 79 -8.72 1.08 0.58
CA ILE A 79 -10.05 1.44 1.08
C ILE A 79 -10.66 2.54 0.23
N MET A 80 -9.91 3.58 -0.11
CA MET A 80 -10.40 4.67 -0.96
C MET A 80 -10.78 4.18 -2.35
N ALA A 81 -9.96 3.32 -2.96
CA ALA A 81 -10.26 2.68 -4.24
C ALA A 81 -11.54 1.82 -4.17
N ARG A 82 -11.72 1.07 -3.09
CA ARG A 82 -12.92 0.23 -2.88
C ARG A 82 -14.19 1.03 -2.67
N LEU A 83 -14.08 2.23 -2.07
CA LEU A 83 -15.19 3.15 -1.83
C LEU A 83 -15.47 4.05 -3.05
N ASP A 84 -14.56 4.10 -4.01
CA ASP A 84 -14.56 5.00 -5.17
C ASP A 84 -14.71 6.48 -4.77
N ARG A 85 -14.13 6.87 -3.63
CA ARG A 85 -14.15 8.23 -3.10
C ARG A 85 -13.09 8.46 -2.03
N ALA A 86 -12.72 9.71 -1.82
CA ALA A 86 -11.98 10.11 -0.63
C ALA A 86 -12.84 9.84 0.62
N ALA A 87 -12.22 9.31 1.66
CA ALA A 87 -12.86 9.02 2.94
C ALA A 87 -11.90 9.36 4.07
N SER A 88 -12.45 9.89 5.16
CA SER A 88 -11.67 10.01 6.40
C SER A 88 -11.56 8.63 7.02
N ILE A 89 -10.35 8.10 7.05
CA ILE A 89 -10.04 6.78 7.61
C ILE A 89 -8.96 6.92 8.68
N ALA A 90 -8.96 5.99 9.64
CA ALA A 90 -7.92 5.89 10.65
C ALA A 90 -7.63 4.42 10.93
N THR A 91 -6.36 4.06 11.00
CA THR A 91 -5.92 2.71 11.35
C THR A 91 -6.33 2.39 12.78
N ILE A 92 -7.07 1.29 12.96
CA ILE A 92 -7.41 0.74 14.29
C ILE A 92 -6.35 -0.28 14.67
N ASP A 93 -6.06 -1.19 13.76
CA ASP A 93 -5.07 -2.25 13.91
C ASP A 93 -4.41 -2.55 12.57
N LEU A 94 -3.11 -2.77 12.61
CA LEU A 94 -2.33 -3.23 11.46
C LEU A 94 -1.27 -4.20 11.95
N ARG A 95 -1.46 -5.47 11.65
CA ARG A 95 -0.45 -6.49 11.83
C ARG A 95 0.46 -6.53 10.61
N VAL A 96 1.75 -6.47 10.87
CA VAL A 96 2.82 -6.52 9.85
C VAL A 96 3.79 -7.64 10.21
N ASP A 97 3.81 -8.68 9.42
CA ASP A 97 4.73 -9.81 9.58
C ASP A 97 5.90 -9.62 8.59
N HIS A 98 7.09 -9.32 9.11
CA HIS A 98 8.31 -9.21 8.31
C HIS A 98 8.83 -10.63 8.02
N LEU A 99 8.75 -11.04 6.76
CA LEU A 99 9.11 -12.39 6.31
C LEU A 99 10.60 -12.48 5.96
N ARG A 100 11.15 -11.40 5.39
CA ARG A 100 12.57 -11.28 5.01
C ARG A 100 12.98 -9.82 4.86
N ALA A 101 14.29 -9.58 4.76
CA ALA A 101 14.83 -8.26 4.45
C ALA A 101 14.54 -7.88 2.99
N ALA A 102 14.27 -6.60 2.76
CA ALA A 102 14.21 -6.05 1.40
C ALA A 102 15.63 -6.05 0.78
N PRO A 103 15.76 -6.37 -0.51
CA PRO A 103 17.05 -6.30 -1.19
C PRO A 103 17.65 -4.88 -1.11
N PRO A 104 18.94 -4.74 -0.74
CA PRO A 104 19.56 -3.43 -0.66
C PRO A 104 19.64 -2.77 -2.05
N GLY A 105 19.45 -1.46 -2.09
CA GLY A 105 19.50 -0.69 -3.35
C GLY A 105 18.30 -0.85 -4.27
N ALA A 106 17.34 -1.73 -3.94
CA ALA A 106 16.17 -2.01 -4.78
C ALA A 106 14.89 -1.40 -4.19
N PRO A 107 13.92 -0.99 -5.04
CA PRO A 107 12.62 -0.55 -4.56
C PRO A 107 11.83 -1.71 -3.96
N VAL A 108 10.86 -1.36 -3.10
CA VAL A 108 9.88 -2.30 -2.55
C VAL A 108 8.49 -1.93 -3.06
N TYR A 109 7.72 -2.92 -3.47
CA TYR A 109 6.34 -2.76 -3.94
C TYR A 109 5.38 -3.32 -2.89
N ALA A 110 4.44 -2.50 -2.44
CA ALA A 110 3.38 -2.96 -1.56
C ALA A 110 2.07 -3.09 -2.32
N TRP A 111 1.26 -4.05 -1.91
CA TRP A 111 -0.09 -4.23 -2.39
C TRP A 111 -1.08 -4.33 -1.24
N ALA A 112 -2.32 -3.93 -1.48
CA ALA A 112 -3.40 -4.10 -0.53
C ALA A 112 -4.75 -4.27 -1.23
N SER A 113 -5.64 -5.02 -0.57
CA SER A 113 -7.01 -5.24 -1.00
C SER A 113 -7.97 -5.01 0.17
N CYS A 114 -8.96 -4.13 -0.02
CA CYS A 114 -10.06 -3.96 0.93
C CYS A 114 -11.15 -4.99 0.61
N PHE A 115 -11.15 -6.11 1.35
CA PHE A 115 -12.04 -7.23 1.06
C PHE A 115 -13.41 -7.13 1.74
N ARG A 116 -13.54 -6.30 2.78
CA ARG A 116 -14.82 -6.07 3.47
C ARG A 116 -14.96 -4.64 3.95
N VAL A 117 -16.14 -4.06 3.70
CA VAL A 117 -16.53 -2.74 4.18
C VAL A 117 -17.81 -2.91 4.98
N THR A 118 -17.82 -2.39 6.21
CA THR A 118 -19.02 -2.27 7.06
C THR A 118 -19.43 -0.81 7.20
N ARG A 119 -20.40 -0.53 8.05
CA ARG A 119 -20.88 0.84 8.33
C ARG A 119 -19.75 1.76 8.83
N SER A 120 -18.84 1.28 9.66
CA SER A 120 -17.83 2.08 10.36
C SER A 120 -16.41 1.51 10.28
N VAL A 121 -16.24 0.28 9.80
CA VAL A 121 -14.95 -0.41 9.74
C VAL A 121 -14.73 -1.02 8.37
N CYS A 122 -13.50 -0.89 7.88
CA CYS A 122 -12.99 -1.56 6.68
C CYS A 122 -11.94 -2.60 7.08
N PHE A 123 -11.92 -3.73 6.39
CA PHE A 123 -10.97 -4.82 6.58
C PHE A 123 -10.10 -4.97 5.35
N VAL A 124 -8.81 -4.99 5.56
CA VAL A 124 -7.80 -5.04 4.50
C VAL A 124 -6.83 -6.19 4.72
N ARG A 125 -6.26 -6.66 3.63
CA ARG A 125 -5.11 -7.54 3.60
C ARG A 125 -4.14 -7.03 2.55
N GLY A 126 -2.87 -7.28 2.76
CA GLY A 126 -1.85 -6.81 1.84
C GLY A 126 -0.48 -7.39 2.19
N GLY A 127 0.52 -6.80 1.62
CA GLY A 127 1.91 -7.17 1.84
C GLY A 127 2.85 -6.31 1.04
N ALA A 128 4.12 -6.71 1.04
CA ALA A 128 5.14 -6.10 0.22
C ALA A 128 6.05 -7.16 -0.42
N SER A 129 6.58 -6.83 -1.58
CA SER A 129 7.39 -7.70 -2.43
C SER A 129 8.57 -6.94 -3.02
N SER A 130 9.64 -7.63 -3.35
CA SER A 130 10.77 -7.07 -4.11
C SER A 130 10.49 -6.93 -5.61
N VAL A 131 9.38 -7.47 -6.10
CA VAL A 131 8.98 -7.39 -7.51
C VAL A 131 7.56 -6.87 -7.65
N LEU A 132 7.29 -6.15 -8.74
CA LEU A 132 5.94 -5.77 -9.16
C LEU A 132 5.46 -6.82 -10.18
N PRO A 133 4.47 -7.67 -9.83
CA PRO A 133 3.96 -8.66 -10.78
C PRO A 133 3.11 -7.99 -11.87
N ALA A 134 2.91 -8.68 -12.98
CA ALA A 134 1.97 -8.23 -14.01
C ALA A 134 0.53 -8.12 -13.43
N PRO A 135 -0.36 -7.30 -14.02
CA PRO A 135 -1.75 -7.20 -13.60
C PRO A 135 -2.42 -8.58 -13.51
N GLY A 136 -3.13 -8.82 -12.40
CA GLY A 136 -3.82 -10.08 -12.13
C GLY A 136 -2.93 -11.24 -11.67
N GLN A 137 -1.62 -11.01 -11.52
CA GLN A 137 -0.69 -12.00 -10.97
C GLN A 137 -0.32 -11.69 -9.52
N THR A 138 -0.06 -12.73 -8.73
CA THR A 138 0.48 -12.62 -7.38
C THR A 138 2.01 -12.62 -7.39
N PRO A 139 2.68 -11.91 -6.46
CA PRO A 139 4.13 -12.02 -6.32
C PRO A 139 4.54 -13.47 -6.01
N PRO A 140 5.68 -13.95 -6.54
CA PRO A 140 6.25 -15.22 -6.13
C PRO A 140 6.57 -15.21 -4.62
N ASP A 141 6.39 -16.34 -3.94
CA ASP A 141 6.62 -16.46 -2.49
C ASP A 141 8.03 -16.04 -2.07
N GLU A 142 9.04 -16.34 -2.89
CA GLU A 142 10.43 -15.95 -2.66
C GLU A 142 10.67 -14.44 -2.74
N SER A 143 9.77 -13.67 -3.34
CA SER A 143 9.85 -12.21 -3.43
C SER A 143 9.13 -11.49 -2.29
N LEU A 144 8.30 -12.20 -1.52
CA LEU A 144 7.53 -11.60 -0.44
C LEU A 144 8.45 -11.14 0.70
N ILE A 145 8.30 -9.87 1.09
CA ILE A 145 9.04 -9.21 2.16
C ILE A 145 8.17 -9.06 3.40
N VAL A 146 6.90 -8.70 3.20
CA VAL A 146 5.91 -8.45 4.26
C VAL A 146 4.59 -9.11 3.91
N ALA A 147 3.94 -9.70 4.92
CA ALA A 147 2.52 -10.02 4.92
C ALA A 147 1.79 -9.12 5.93
N ALA A 148 0.58 -8.67 5.61
CA ALA A 148 -0.16 -7.77 6.48
C ALA A 148 -1.67 -7.99 6.44
N THR A 149 -2.32 -7.72 7.58
CA THR A 149 -3.77 -7.60 7.73
C THR A 149 -4.09 -6.43 8.65
N GLY A 150 -5.18 -5.73 8.38
CA GLY A 150 -5.55 -4.60 9.22
C GLY A 150 -7.03 -4.25 9.19
N THR A 151 -7.41 -3.43 10.15
CA THR A 151 -8.74 -2.85 10.28
C THR A 151 -8.63 -1.34 10.40
N PHE A 152 -9.55 -0.64 9.74
CA PHE A 152 -9.57 0.82 9.68
C PHE A 152 -10.95 1.33 10.03
N ALA A 153 -11.01 2.33 10.93
CA ALA A 153 -12.22 3.11 11.13
C ALA A 153 -12.47 4.00 9.91
N ARG A 154 -13.74 4.17 9.54
CA ARG A 154 -14.14 5.17 8.56
C ARG A 154 -15.20 6.10 9.14
N LYS A 155 -15.02 7.43 8.97
CA LYS A 155 -16.11 8.37 9.21
C LYS A 155 -17.11 8.30 8.06
N ARG A 156 -18.40 8.37 8.40
CA ARG A 156 -19.42 8.68 7.40
C ARG A 156 -19.22 10.12 6.92
N ALA A 157 -19.27 10.29 5.61
CA ALA A 157 -19.54 11.61 5.07
C ALA A 157 -20.96 12.01 5.41
#